data_caabb0bef908a46f57f12ed484a6799a
#
_entry.id   caabb0bef908a46f57f12ed484a6799a
#
_cell.length_a   1.000
_cell.length_b   1.000
_cell.length_c   1.000
_cell.angle_alpha   90.00
_cell.angle_beta   90.00
_cell.angle_gamma   90.00
#
_symmetry.space_group_name_H-M   'P 1'
#
loop_
_entity.id
_entity.type
_entity.pdbx_description
1 polymer ?
#
loop_
_entity_poly.entity_id
_entity_poly.type
_entity_poly.pdbx_seq_one_letter_code
_entity_poly.pdbx_strand_id
1 'polypeptide(L)'
;ERERYDKYRTTLTDLTHSLKTPLAVLQSTLRSLRSEKMSVSDAEPVMLEQISRISQQIGYYLHRASMRGGTLLSRELHPVAPLLDNLTSALNKVYQRKGVNISLDISPEISFVGEQNDFVEVMGNVLDNACKYCLEFVEISARQTDEHLYIVVEDDGPGIPLSKREVIFDRGQRVDTLRPGQGVGLAVAREITEQYEGKIVAGESMLGGARM
;
A
#
# COMPACT_ATOMS: atom_id res chain seq x y z
N GLU A 1 -31.75 4.77 -5.59
CA GLU A 1 -30.98 5.84 -6.30
C GLU A 1 -30.57 6.98 -5.37
N ARG A 2 -31.45 7.49 -4.50
CA ARG A 2 -31.19 8.60 -3.58
C ARG A 2 -30.07 8.27 -2.57
N GLU A 3 -30.09 7.09 -1.94
CA GLU A 3 -29.01 6.64 -1.04
C GLU A 3 -27.66 6.49 -1.76
N ARG A 4 -27.68 6.10 -3.02
CA ARG A 4 -26.49 5.96 -3.85
C ARG A 4 -25.89 7.34 -4.15
N TYR A 5 -26.71 8.32 -4.44
CA TYR A 5 -26.30 9.70 -4.70
C TYR A 5 -25.72 10.37 -3.45
N ASP A 6 -26.36 10.19 -2.28
CA ASP A 6 -25.89 10.76 -1.01
C ASP A 6 -24.55 10.17 -0.57
N LYS A 7 -24.33 8.88 -0.75
CA LYS A 7 -23.05 8.20 -0.48
C LYS A 7 -21.94 8.66 -1.43
N TYR A 8 -22.26 8.88 -2.70
CA TYR A 8 -21.30 9.40 -3.68
C TYR A 8 -20.88 10.83 -3.33
N ARG A 9 -21.83 11.65 -2.96
CA ARG A 9 -21.62 13.03 -2.51
C ARG A 9 -20.74 13.09 -1.25
N THR A 10 -20.98 12.23 -0.27
CA THR A 10 -20.17 12.13 0.94
C THR A 10 -18.72 11.75 0.60
N THR A 11 -18.53 10.75 -0.26
CA THR A 11 -17.19 10.32 -0.70
C THR A 11 -16.41 11.43 -1.40
N LEU A 12 -17.06 12.19 -2.29
CA LEU A 12 -16.44 13.34 -2.97
C LEU A 12 -16.12 14.48 -1.99
N THR A 13 -16.97 14.71 -1.00
CA THR A 13 -16.73 15.71 0.04
C THR A 13 -15.52 15.31 0.89
N ASP A 14 -15.43 14.06 1.31
CA ASP A 14 -14.31 13.53 2.07
C ASP A 14 -13.00 13.60 1.26
N LEU A 15 -13.03 13.25 -0.03
CA LEU A 15 -11.89 13.41 -0.94
C LEU A 15 -11.43 14.87 -1.00
N THR A 16 -12.38 15.78 -1.19
CA THR A 16 -12.06 17.22 -1.29
C THR A 16 -11.41 17.73 -0.02
N HIS A 17 -11.91 17.34 1.15
CA HIS A 17 -11.32 17.72 2.45
C HIS A 17 -9.95 17.09 2.65
N SER A 18 -9.76 15.84 2.31
CA SER A 18 -8.49 15.15 2.48
C SER A 18 -7.37 15.67 1.57
N LEU A 19 -7.71 16.11 0.35
CA LEU A 19 -6.74 16.70 -0.59
C LEU A 19 -6.37 18.15 -0.23
N LYS A 20 -7.22 18.89 0.48
CA LYS A 20 -6.98 20.31 0.79
C LYS A 20 -5.74 20.53 1.64
N THR A 21 -5.49 19.67 2.60
CA THR A 21 -4.32 19.77 3.51
C THR A 21 -2.99 19.60 2.77
N PRO A 22 -2.75 18.50 2.03
CA PRO A 22 -1.49 18.32 1.30
C PRO A 22 -1.29 19.39 0.22
N LEU A 23 -2.34 19.86 -0.44
CA LEU A 23 -2.26 20.97 -1.39
C LEU A 23 -1.85 22.29 -0.72
N ALA A 24 -2.37 22.57 0.49
CA ALA A 24 -1.98 23.74 1.25
C ALA A 24 -0.50 23.71 1.65
N VAL A 25 0.00 22.53 2.03
CA VAL A 25 1.44 22.35 2.34
C VAL A 25 2.28 22.58 1.10
N LEU A 26 1.92 21.98 -0.06
CA LEU A 26 2.62 22.22 -1.33
C LEU A 26 2.66 23.71 -1.70
N GLN A 27 1.54 24.41 -1.59
CA GLN A 27 1.46 25.86 -1.86
C GLN A 27 2.34 26.67 -0.89
N SER A 28 2.36 26.30 0.40
CA SER A 28 3.19 26.95 1.41
C SER A 28 4.68 26.73 1.12
N THR A 29 5.08 25.50 0.78
CA THR A 29 6.47 25.16 0.43
C THR A 29 6.93 25.91 -0.81
N LEU A 30 6.10 26.01 -1.87
CA LEU A 30 6.39 26.82 -3.05
C LEU A 30 6.54 28.31 -2.75
N ARG A 31 5.71 28.86 -1.85
CA ARG A 31 5.85 30.26 -1.42
C ARG A 31 7.16 30.49 -0.67
N SER A 32 7.56 29.55 0.20
CA SER A 32 8.81 29.61 0.95
C SER A 32 10.02 29.53 0.04
N LEU A 33 9.99 28.67 -1.00
CA LEU A 33 11.01 28.63 -2.06
C LEU A 33 11.13 29.96 -2.81
N ARG A 34 9.99 30.54 -3.25
CA ARG A 34 9.97 31.82 -3.97
C ARG A 34 10.46 33.00 -3.14
N SER A 35 10.28 32.95 -1.83
CA SER A 35 10.74 33.98 -0.90
C SER A 35 12.13 33.72 -0.33
N GLU A 36 12.87 32.76 -0.89
CA GLU A 36 14.22 32.32 -0.47
C GLU A 36 14.32 31.95 1.02
N LYS A 37 13.18 31.61 1.64
CA LYS A 37 13.10 31.15 3.03
C LYS A 37 13.39 29.67 3.22
N MET A 38 13.44 28.92 2.14
CA MET A 38 13.69 27.48 2.12
C MET A 38 14.54 27.13 0.91
N SER A 39 15.50 26.22 1.08
CA SER A 39 16.32 25.72 -0.03
C SER A 39 15.53 24.70 -0.86
N VAL A 40 15.96 24.46 -2.11
CA VAL A 40 15.38 23.42 -2.96
C VAL A 40 15.57 22.04 -2.32
N SER A 41 16.73 21.77 -1.72
CA SER A 41 17.06 20.52 -1.05
C SER A 41 16.15 20.22 0.15
N ASP A 42 15.65 21.26 0.85
CA ASP A 42 14.72 21.09 1.97
C ASP A 42 13.27 20.98 1.51
N ALA A 43 12.94 21.64 0.42
CA ALA A 43 11.59 21.68 -0.13
C ALA A 43 11.22 20.40 -0.89
N GLU A 44 12.18 19.82 -1.62
CA GLU A 44 11.97 18.64 -2.47
C GLU A 44 11.37 17.45 -1.69
N PRO A 45 11.94 17.00 -0.56
CA PRO A 45 11.38 15.88 0.20
C PRO A 45 9.97 16.17 0.74
N VAL A 46 9.71 17.40 1.16
CA VAL A 46 8.37 17.81 1.62
C VAL A 46 7.36 17.75 0.48
N MET A 47 7.74 18.24 -0.70
CA MET A 47 6.85 18.22 -1.87
C MET A 47 6.57 16.79 -2.35
N LEU A 48 7.60 15.94 -2.43
CA LEU A 48 7.46 14.53 -2.81
C LEU A 48 6.56 13.77 -1.83
N GLU A 49 6.69 14.02 -0.53
CA GLU A 49 5.81 13.45 0.48
C GLU A 49 4.34 13.85 0.24
N GLN A 50 4.06 15.14 -0.02
CA GLN A 50 2.69 15.58 -0.26
C GLN A 50 2.11 15.04 -1.57
N ILE A 51 2.91 14.91 -2.63
CA ILE A 51 2.50 14.29 -3.89
C ILE A 51 2.15 12.81 -3.67
N SER A 52 2.99 12.08 -2.94
CA SER A 52 2.70 10.69 -2.56
C SER A 52 1.39 10.57 -1.77
N ARG A 53 1.15 11.49 -0.82
CA ARG A 53 -0.11 11.58 -0.05
C ARG A 53 -1.32 11.75 -0.96
N ILE A 54 -1.26 12.68 -1.89
CA ILE A 54 -2.34 12.95 -2.84
C ILE A 54 -2.62 11.71 -3.69
N SER A 55 -1.57 11.08 -4.23
CA SER A 55 -1.71 9.88 -5.07
C SER A 55 -2.36 8.71 -4.33
N GLN A 56 -1.95 8.44 -3.09
CA GLN A 56 -2.56 7.40 -2.25
C GLN A 56 -4.03 7.71 -1.93
N GLN A 57 -4.37 8.97 -1.62
CA GLN A 57 -5.74 9.36 -1.35
C GLN A 57 -6.63 9.20 -2.58
N ILE A 58 -6.14 9.62 -3.75
CA ILE A 58 -6.87 9.46 -5.02
C ILE A 58 -7.11 7.97 -5.30
N GLY A 59 -6.07 7.14 -5.23
CA GLY A 59 -6.18 5.69 -5.41
C GLY A 59 -7.26 5.10 -4.51
N TYR A 60 -7.21 5.40 -3.23
CA TYR A 60 -8.21 4.99 -2.27
C TYR A 60 -9.65 5.38 -2.64
N TYR A 61 -9.89 6.65 -2.97
CA TYR A 61 -11.25 7.12 -3.28
C TYR A 61 -11.76 6.58 -4.63
N LEU A 62 -10.88 6.39 -5.62
CA LEU A 62 -11.21 5.74 -6.88
C LEU A 62 -11.58 4.28 -6.66
N HIS A 63 -10.78 3.54 -5.90
CA HIS A 63 -11.06 2.16 -5.52
C HIS A 63 -12.41 2.07 -4.81
N ARG A 64 -12.66 2.88 -3.78
CA ARG A 64 -13.94 2.94 -3.07
C ARG A 64 -15.13 3.30 -3.97
N ALA A 65 -14.92 4.11 -5.01
CA ALA A 65 -15.96 4.42 -5.99
C ALA A 65 -16.25 3.23 -6.92
N SER A 66 -15.21 2.51 -7.35
CA SER A 66 -15.32 1.30 -8.18
C SER A 66 -16.02 0.16 -7.45
N MET A 67 -15.71 -0.07 -6.17
CA MET A 67 -16.33 -1.09 -5.33
C MET A 67 -17.85 -1.00 -5.24
N ARG A 68 -18.42 0.19 -5.37
CA ARG A 68 -19.85 0.43 -5.18
C ARG A 68 -20.69 0.24 -6.43
N GLY A 69 -20.04 -0.09 -7.57
CA GLY A 69 -20.72 -0.34 -8.85
C GLY A 69 -21.42 -1.70 -8.96
N GLY A 70 -21.22 -2.61 -8.01
CA GLY A 70 -21.77 -3.97 -8.10
C GLY A 70 -21.19 -4.76 -9.28
N THR A 71 -20.01 -4.38 -9.74
CA THR A 71 -19.30 -5.12 -10.79
C THR A 71 -18.99 -6.49 -10.23
N LEU A 72 -19.44 -7.54 -10.91
CA LEU A 72 -18.97 -8.90 -10.66
C LEU A 72 -17.46 -8.85 -10.73
N LEU A 73 -16.79 -9.28 -9.67
CA LEU A 73 -15.32 -9.42 -9.66
C LEU A 73 -14.92 -10.17 -10.92
N SER A 74 -13.92 -9.67 -11.62
CA SER A 74 -13.35 -10.38 -12.75
C SER A 74 -12.95 -11.79 -12.32
N ARG A 75 -13.23 -12.76 -13.16
CA ARG A 75 -12.77 -14.14 -12.98
C ARG A 75 -11.57 -14.44 -13.88
N GLU A 76 -10.86 -13.43 -14.30
CA GLU A 76 -9.65 -13.60 -15.07
C GLU A 76 -8.54 -14.21 -14.21
N LEU A 77 -7.79 -15.11 -14.83
CA LEU A 77 -6.68 -15.81 -14.20
C LEU A 77 -5.38 -15.08 -14.55
N HIS A 78 -4.66 -14.65 -13.55
CA HIS A 78 -3.39 -13.94 -13.72
C HIS A 78 -2.25 -14.71 -13.05
N PRO A 79 -1.17 -15.05 -13.78
CA PRO A 79 0.03 -15.63 -13.19
C PRO A 79 0.64 -14.69 -12.13
N VAL A 80 0.88 -15.20 -10.92
CA VAL A 80 1.35 -14.41 -9.79
C VAL A 80 2.82 -13.99 -9.95
N ALA A 81 3.67 -14.92 -10.40
CA ALA A 81 5.11 -14.69 -10.51
C ALA A 81 5.46 -13.45 -11.37
N PRO A 82 4.96 -13.29 -12.61
CA PRO A 82 5.26 -12.10 -13.41
C PRO A 82 4.77 -10.78 -12.81
N LEU A 83 3.65 -10.80 -12.07
CA LEU A 83 3.12 -9.61 -11.41
C LEU A 83 4.04 -9.16 -10.28
N LEU A 84 4.52 -10.12 -9.47
CA LEU A 84 5.44 -9.82 -8.38
C LEU A 84 6.85 -9.48 -8.88
N ASP A 85 7.33 -10.09 -9.97
CA ASP A 85 8.60 -9.70 -10.61
C ASP A 85 8.59 -8.24 -11.04
N ASN A 86 7.51 -7.77 -11.64
CA ASN A 86 7.35 -6.38 -12.04
C ASN A 86 7.34 -5.43 -10.84
N LEU A 87 6.59 -5.77 -9.78
CA LEU A 87 6.50 -4.98 -8.55
C LEU A 87 7.86 -4.91 -7.84
N THR A 88 8.53 -6.05 -7.65
CA THR A 88 9.83 -6.09 -6.97
C THR A 88 10.91 -5.37 -7.76
N SER A 89 10.87 -5.44 -9.10
CA SER A 89 11.76 -4.65 -9.97
C SER A 89 11.57 -3.15 -9.80
N ALA A 90 10.32 -2.70 -9.64
CA ALA A 90 10.03 -1.30 -9.38
C ALA A 90 10.50 -0.87 -7.97
N LEU A 91 10.20 -1.68 -6.95
CA LEU A 91 10.61 -1.42 -5.56
C LEU A 91 12.14 -1.43 -5.39
N ASN A 92 12.86 -2.33 -6.07
CA ASN A 92 14.31 -2.34 -6.07
C ASN A 92 14.91 -1.01 -6.56
N LYS A 93 14.28 -0.35 -7.54
CA LYS A 93 14.71 0.99 -7.98
C LYS A 93 14.42 2.05 -6.93
N VAL A 94 13.24 2.00 -6.30
CA VAL A 94 12.84 2.97 -5.26
C VAL A 94 13.74 2.85 -4.03
N TYR A 95 14.03 1.62 -3.60
CA TYR A 95 14.82 1.32 -2.40
C TYR A 95 16.31 1.04 -2.68
N GLN A 96 16.80 1.35 -3.89
CA GLN A 96 18.19 1.12 -4.30
C GLN A 96 19.21 1.71 -3.32
N ARG A 97 18.95 2.94 -2.82
CA ARG A 97 19.85 3.60 -1.85
C ARG A 97 19.88 2.91 -0.49
N LYS A 98 18.80 2.21 -0.14
CA LYS A 98 18.71 1.45 1.11
C LYS A 98 19.38 0.09 1.00
N GLY A 99 19.58 -0.43 -0.22
CA GLY A 99 20.21 -1.73 -0.47
C GLY A 99 19.32 -2.91 -0.08
N VAL A 100 18.00 -2.80 -0.26
CA VAL A 100 17.06 -3.87 0.06
C VAL A 100 17.26 -5.05 -0.90
N ASN A 101 17.37 -6.25 -0.34
CA ASN A 101 17.43 -7.52 -1.07
C ASN A 101 16.05 -8.19 -1.02
N ILE A 102 15.37 -8.26 -2.17
CA ILE A 102 14.06 -8.90 -2.29
C ILE A 102 14.23 -10.25 -2.98
N SER A 103 13.80 -11.33 -2.32
CA SER A 103 13.76 -12.68 -2.88
C SER A 103 12.33 -13.16 -3.12
N LEU A 104 12.14 -13.91 -4.21
CA LEU A 104 10.87 -14.49 -4.61
C LEU A 104 10.99 -16.02 -4.68
N ASP A 105 10.16 -16.73 -3.91
CA ASP A 105 10.00 -18.18 -3.98
C ASP A 105 8.55 -18.51 -4.39
N ILE A 106 8.29 -18.47 -5.69
CA ILE A 106 6.94 -18.60 -6.26
C ILE A 106 6.96 -19.53 -7.44
N SER A 107 6.19 -20.63 -7.35
CA SER A 107 5.99 -21.52 -8.48
C SER A 107 5.29 -20.80 -9.64
N PRO A 108 5.76 -20.98 -10.89
CA PRO A 108 5.14 -20.37 -12.08
C PRO A 108 3.68 -20.77 -12.32
N GLU A 109 3.23 -21.85 -11.71
CA GLU A 109 1.86 -22.38 -11.85
C GLU A 109 0.86 -21.63 -10.98
N ILE A 110 1.33 -20.86 -9.99
CA ILE A 110 0.47 -20.11 -9.08
C ILE A 110 -0.20 -18.95 -9.80
N SER A 111 -1.52 -18.87 -9.68
CA SER A 111 -2.32 -17.85 -10.33
C SER A 111 -3.33 -17.23 -9.38
N PHE A 112 -3.62 -15.95 -9.60
CA PHE A 112 -4.65 -15.17 -8.91
C PHE A 112 -5.89 -15.08 -9.80
N VAL A 113 -7.07 -15.23 -9.22
CA VAL A 113 -8.35 -15.04 -9.91
C VAL A 113 -8.95 -13.71 -9.45
N GLY A 114 -9.05 -12.74 -10.35
CA GLY A 114 -9.57 -11.41 -10.01
C GLY A 114 -9.05 -10.31 -10.92
N GLU A 115 -9.21 -9.08 -10.49
CA GLU A 115 -8.67 -7.91 -11.18
C GLU A 115 -7.16 -7.77 -10.93
N GLN A 116 -6.38 -7.68 -12.00
CA GLN A 116 -4.93 -7.53 -11.90
C GLN A 116 -4.53 -6.29 -11.08
N ASN A 117 -5.26 -5.19 -11.25
CA ASN A 117 -4.97 -3.94 -10.54
C ASN A 117 -5.17 -4.08 -9.02
N ASP A 118 -6.19 -4.83 -8.59
CA ASP A 118 -6.44 -5.10 -7.17
C ASP A 118 -5.28 -5.89 -6.56
N PHE A 119 -4.81 -6.92 -7.27
CA PHE A 119 -3.65 -7.69 -6.84
C PHE A 119 -2.40 -6.83 -6.70
N VAL A 120 -2.13 -6.00 -7.72
CA VAL A 120 -0.96 -5.08 -7.72
C VAL A 120 -1.08 -4.05 -6.60
N GLU A 121 -2.27 -3.55 -6.29
CA GLU A 121 -2.49 -2.59 -5.20
C GLU A 121 -2.29 -3.23 -3.82
N VAL A 122 -2.83 -4.42 -3.58
CA VAL A 122 -2.61 -5.17 -2.33
C VAL A 122 -1.13 -5.44 -2.12
N MET A 123 -0.49 -6.07 -3.09
CA MET A 123 0.90 -6.47 -2.99
C MET A 123 1.84 -5.26 -2.96
N GLY A 124 1.53 -4.21 -3.71
CA GLY A 124 2.28 -2.95 -3.69
C GLY A 124 2.30 -2.33 -2.29
N ASN A 125 1.16 -2.25 -1.61
CA ASN A 125 1.07 -1.72 -0.26
C ASN A 125 1.81 -2.58 0.78
N VAL A 126 1.72 -3.90 0.67
CA VAL A 126 2.39 -4.84 1.58
C VAL A 126 3.90 -4.81 1.37
N LEU A 127 4.37 -4.88 0.12
CA LEU A 127 5.79 -4.92 -0.23
C LEU A 127 6.49 -3.58 0.02
N ASP A 128 5.83 -2.45 -0.29
CA ASP A 128 6.36 -1.12 0.04
C ASP A 128 6.58 -0.99 1.55
N ASN A 129 5.62 -1.50 2.34
CA ASN A 129 5.73 -1.51 3.79
C ASN A 129 6.90 -2.39 4.26
N ALA A 130 7.05 -3.61 3.74
CA ALA A 130 8.16 -4.49 4.05
C ALA A 130 9.51 -3.85 3.68
N CYS A 131 9.67 -3.34 2.45
CA CYS A 131 10.89 -2.66 2.01
C CYS A 131 11.22 -1.40 2.83
N LYS A 132 10.20 -0.68 3.29
CA LYS A 132 10.36 0.51 4.12
C LYS A 132 10.91 0.18 5.50
N TYR A 133 10.43 -0.89 6.12
CA TYR A 133 10.74 -1.24 7.51
C TYR A 133 11.82 -2.30 7.67
N CYS A 134 12.13 -3.14 6.67
CA CYS A 134 13.23 -4.11 6.74
C CYS A 134 14.56 -3.43 7.11
N LEU A 135 15.51 -4.19 7.58
CA LEU A 135 16.90 -3.78 7.65
C LEU A 135 17.56 -3.95 6.27
N GLU A 136 17.50 -5.15 5.73
CA GLU A 136 18.13 -5.51 4.46
C GLU A 136 17.28 -6.49 3.62
N PHE A 137 16.55 -7.43 4.25
CA PHE A 137 15.95 -8.57 3.56
C PHE A 137 14.42 -8.52 3.56
N VAL A 138 13.85 -8.85 2.39
CA VAL A 138 12.41 -9.11 2.20
C VAL A 138 12.27 -10.41 1.43
N GLU A 139 11.54 -11.38 1.97
CA GLU A 139 11.25 -12.66 1.32
C GLU A 139 9.76 -12.76 0.99
N ILE A 140 9.46 -13.22 -0.23
CA ILE A 140 8.11 -13.40 -0.71
C ILE A 140 7.96 -14.85 -1.14
N SER A 141 7.01 -15.55 -0.55
CA SER A 141 6.65 -16.91 -0.95
C SER A 141 5.16 -17.01 -1.22
N ALA A 142 4.78 -17.94 -2.08
CA ALA A 142 3.38 -18.22 -2.34
C ALA A 142 3.12 -19.72 -2.42
N ARG A 143 1.94 -20.12 -1.99
CA ARG A 143 1.39 -21.45 -2.15
C ARG A 143 -0.08 -21.39 -2.53
N GLN A 144 -0.53 -22.33 -3.33
CA GLN A 144 -1.91 -22.42 -3.76
C GLN A 144 -2.48 -23.78 -3.37
N THR A 145 -3.70 -23.76 -2.86
CA THR A 145 -4.56 -24.95 -2.68
C THR A 145 -5.73 -24.86 -3.65
N ASP A 146 -6.58 -25.86 -3.68
CA ASP A 146 -7.78 -25.84 -4.53
C ASP A 146 -8.74 -24.67 -4.18
N GLU A 147 -8.69 -24.20 -2.94
CA GLU A 147 -9.62 -23.18 -2.43
C GLU A 147 -8.98 -21.81 -2.24
N HIS A 148 -7.66 -21.76 -1.96
CA HIS A 148 -7.02 -20.52 -1.52
C HIS A 148 -5.63 -20.32 -2.11
N LEU A 149 -5.33 -19.06 -2.43
CA LEU A 149 -3.99 -18.54 -2.67
C LEU A 149 -3.47 -17.93 -1.38
N TYR A 150 -2.29 -18.39 -0.93
CA TYR A 150 -1.56 -17.83 0.21
C TYR A 150 -0.31 -17.16 -0.30
N ILE A 151 -0.14 -15.89 0.06
CA ILE A 151 1.09 -15.14 -0.19
C ILE A 151 1.63 -14.71 1.16
N VAL A 152 2.90 -14.93 1.37
CA VAL A 152 3.60 -14.58 2.60
C VAL A 152 4.72 -13.61 2.25
N VAL A 153 4.75 -12.48 2.93
CA VAL A 153 5.82 -11.49 2.85
C VAL A 153 6.46 -11.38 4.22
N GLU A 154 7.76 -11.62 4.27
CA GLU A 154 8.55 -11.57 5.50
C GLU A 154 9.68 -10.55 5.38
N ASP A 155 9.94 -9.80 6.45
CA ASP A 155 11.05 -8.86 6.53
C ASP A 155 11.92 -9.11 7.78
N ASP A 156 13.12 -8.54 7.79
CA ASP A 156 14.07 -8.57 8.88
C ASP A 156 14.08 -7.28 9.72
N GLY A 157 12.99 -6.52 9.66
CA GLY A 157 12.84 -5.25 10.38
C GLY A 157 12.57 -5.41 11.88
N PRO A 158 12.07 -4.36 12.54
CA PRO A 158 11.78 -4.38 13.98
C PRO A 158 10.54 -5.18 14.35
N GLY A 159 9.80 -5.74 13.37
CA GLY A 159 8.57 -6.47 13.59
C GLY A 159 7.40 -5.57 14.03
N ILE A 160 6.29 -6.23 14.34
CA ILE A 160 5.05 -5.56 14.76
C ILE A 160 4.66 -6.07 16.14
N PRO A 161 4.60 -5.19 17.16
CA PRO A 161 4.18 -5.58 18.50
C PRO A 161 2.81 -6.28 18.47
N LEU A 162 2.63 -7.32 19.27
CA LEU A 162 1.41 -8.13 19.30
C LEU A 162 0.14 -7.28 19.47
N SER A 163 0.19 -6.25 20.34
CA SER A 163 -0.92 -5.33 20.58
C SER A 163 -1.25 -4.42 19.40
N LYS A 164 -0.42 -4.39 18.36
CA LYS A 164 -0.58 -3.55 17.18
C LYS A 164 -0.93 -4.33 15.90
N ARG A 165 -0.81 -5.68 15.92
CA ARG A 165 -0.98 -6.52 14.73
C ARG A 165 -2.36 -6.43 14.07
N GLU A 166 -3.40 -6.14 14.84
CA GLU A 166 -4.74 -5.92 14.28
C GLU A 166 -4.95 -4.47 13.86
N VAL A 167 -4.54 -3.53 14.71
CA VAL A 167 -4.82 -2.10 14.48
C VAL A 167 -3.99 -1.47 13.37
N ILE A 168 -2.88 -2.09 12.92
CA ILE A 168 -2.10 -1.58 11.78
C ILE A 168 -2.88 -1.58 10.46
N PHE A 169 -3.94 -2.37 10.38
CA PHE A 169 -4.85 -2.39 9.24
C PHE A 169 -5.97 -1.35 9.34
N ASP A 170 -6.08 -0.64 10.46
CA ASP A 170 -7.03 0.45 10.61
C ASP A 170 -6.45 1.74 10.04
N ARG A 171 -7.31 2.58 9.48
CA ARG A 171 -6.90 3.82 8.82
C ARG A 171 -6.23 4.79 9.77
N GLY A 172 -5.14 5.36 9.30
CA GLY A 172 -4.40 6.37 10.04
C GLY A 172 -3.61 5.79 11.23
N GLN A 173 -3.65 4.47 11.42
CA GLN A 173 -2.86 3.82 12.47
C GLN A 173 -1.41 3.65 11.99
N ARG A 174 -0.49 3.97 12.89
CA ARG A 174 0.94 3.87 12.65
C ARG A 174 1.62 3.32 13.89
N VAL A 175 2.49 2.34 13.70
CA VAL A 175 3.38 1.84 14.77
C VAL A 175 4.58 2.76 14.93
N ASP A 176 5.09 3.27 13.81
CA ASP A 176 6.22 4.19 13.77
C ASP A 176 5.77 5.55 13.25
N THR A 177 5.96 6.60 14.04
CA THR A 177 5.66 7.99 13.69
C THR A 177 6.86 8.75 13.11
N LEU A 178 8.05 8.15 13.15
CA LEU A 178 9.30 8.79 12.70
C LEU A 178 9.50 8.69 11.19
N ARG A 179 9.01 7.61 10.56
CA ARG A 179 9.13 7.43 9.11
C ARG A 179 7.92 8.02 8.38
N PRO A 180 8.07 8.60 7.18
CA PRO A 180 6.94 9.15 6.42
C PRO A 180 5.94 8.06 6.03
N GLY A 181 4.64 8.37 6.09
CA GLY A 181 3.55 7.48 5.72
C GLY A 181 2.24 7.86 6.41
N GLN A 182 1.09 7.49 5.83
CA GLN A 182 -0.23 7.91 6.33
C GLN A 182 -0.98 6.83 7.11
N GLY A 183 -0.48 5.59 7.14
CA GLY A 183 -1.23 4.47 7.71
C GLY A 183 -2.48 4.08 6.91
N VAL A 184 -2.48 4.32 5.58
CA VAL A 184 -3.63 4.02 4.71
C VAL A 184 -3.39 2.75 3.88
N GLY A 185 -2.13 2.47 3.49
CA GLY A 185 -1.82 1.39 2.54
C GLY A 185 -2.28 0.00 3.01
N LEU A 186 -2.00 -0.38 4.25
CA LEU A 186 -2.45 -1.67 4.80
C LEU A 186 -3.97 -1.74 4.99
N ALA A 187 -4.62 -0.62 5.27
CA ALA A 187 -6.08 -0.56 5.34
C ALA A 187 -6.71 -0.81 3.96
N VAL A 188 -6.15 -0.22 2.89
CA VAL A 188 -6.56 -0.48 1.51
C VAL A 188 -6.31 -1.95 1.14
N ALA A 189 -5.13 -2.50 1.47
CA ALA A 189 -4.82 -3.90 1.23
C ALA A 189 -5.84 -4.83 1.90
N ARG A 190 -6.24 -4.55 3.15
CA ARG A 190 -7.29 -5.31 3.86
C ARG A 190 -8.65 -5.18 3.17
N GLU A 191 -9.08 -3.96 2.82
CA GLU A 191 -10.37 -3.73 2.17
C GLU A 191 -10.48 -4.49 0.84
N ILE A 192 -9.42 -4.49 0.01
CA ILE A 192 -9.37 -5.23 -1.24
C ILE A 192 -9.40 -6.74 -0.98
N THR A 193 -8.57 -7.23 -0.06
CA THR A 193 -8.49 -8.65 0.26
C THR A 193 -9.85 -9.20 0.74
N GLU A 194 -10.56 -8.45 1.58
CA GLU A 194 -11.90 -8.81 2.07
C GLU A 194 -12.95 -8.91 0.95
N GLN A 195 -12.81 -8.15 -0.16
CA GLN A 195 -13.72 -8.28 -1.32
C GLN A 195 -13.58 -9.63 -2.02
N TYR A 196 -12.38 -10.20 -1.99
CA TYR A 196 -12.08 -11.53 -2.51
C TYR A 196 -12.33 -12.63 -1.46
N GLU A 197 -13.08 -12.33 -0.40
CA GLU A 197 -13.36 -13.23 0.72
C GLU A 197 -12.07 -13.74 1.41
N GLY A 198 -10.96 -13.01 1.19
CA GLY A 198 -9.65 -13.30 1.75
C GLY A 198 -9.43 -12.62 3.09
N LYS A 199 -8.25 -12.87 3.67
CA LYS A 199 -7.82 -12.27 4.94
C LYS A 199 -6.35 -11.91 4.88
N ILE A 200 -6.02 -10.71 5.37
CA ILE A 200 -4.64 -10.29 5.62
C ILE A 200 -4.38 -10.29 7.12
N VAL A 201 -3.25 -10.83 7.54
CA VAL A 201 -2.86 -10.92 8.95
C VAL A 201 -1.39 -10.56 9.12
N ALA A 202 -1.05 -10.00 10.29
CA ALA A 202 0.32 -9.70 10.65
C ALA A 202 0.82 -10.69 11.71
N GLY A 203 2.06 -11.13 11.56
CA GLY A 203 2.73 -12.09 12.44
C GLY A 203 4.19 -11.75 12.64
N GLU A 204 4.90 -12.69 13.17
CA GLU A 204 6.34 -12.66 13.39
C GLU A 204 7.06 -13.38 12.25
N SER A 205 8.08 -12.75 11.69
CA SER A 205 8.90 -13.29 10.62
C SER A 205 9.96 -14.24 11.18
N MET A 206 10.27 -15.26 10.40
CA MET A 206 11.44 -16.12 10.68
C MET A 206 12.78 -15.35 10.50
N LEU A 207 12.74 -14.22 9.78
CA LEU A 207 13.88 -13.30 9.63
C LEU A 207 14.03 -12.35 10.83
N GLY A 208 13.12 -12.39 11.79
CA GLY A 208 13.13 -11.56 13.00
C GLY A 208 12.26 -10.30 12.94
N GLY A 209 11.70 -9.96 11.79
CA GLY A 209 10.85 -8.80 11.57
C GLY A 209 9.35 -9.10 11.52
N ALA A 210 8.66 -8.48 10.58
CA ALA A 210 7.23 -8.70 10.37
C ALA A 210 6.96 -9.76 9.29
N ARG A 211 5.84 -10.46 9.46
CA ARG A 211 5.26 -11.38 8.48
C ARG A 211 3.83 -10.96 8.20
N MET A 212 3.51 -10.87 6.91
CA MET A 212 2.14 -10.64 6.43
C MET A 212 1.72 -11.70 5.43
#